data_60cccea000daee28ce0481a373c11d96
#
_entry.id   60cccea000daee28ce0481a373c11d96
#
_cell.length_a   1.000
_cell.length_b   1.000
_cell.length_c   1.000
_cell.angle_alpha   90.00
_cell.angle_beta   90.00
_cell.angle_gamma   90.00
#
_symmetry.space_group_name_H-M   'P 1'
#
loop_
_entity.id
_entity.type
_entity.pdbx_description
1 polymer ?
#
loop_
_entity_poly.entity_id
_entity_poly.type
_entity_poly.pdbx_seq_one_letter_code
_entity_poly.pdbx_strand_id
1 'polypeptide(L)'
;MMFAKLLAHPEVQEVVELRGKFGFMAYHGGGLEHLTDVIAQQAAEQSDSSYYGVHQPQGLKWHVPSHEVSPKFSNSLKSFIEHVDVVITVHGFGRDGFFTSLLLGGRNR
;
A
#
# COMPACT_ATOMS: atom_id res chain seq x y z
N MET A 1 -4.86 -17.82 -2.04
CA MET A 1 -4.08 -16.78 -1.35
C MET A 1 -4.96 -15.63 -0.93
N MET A 2 -4.76 -15.14 0.27
CA MET A 2 -5.58 -14.07 0.82
C MET A 2 -5.46 -12.76 0.02
N PHE A 3 -4.27 -12.44 -0.49
CA PHE A 3 -4.07 -11.22 -1.28
C PHE A 3 -4.90 -11.24 -2.57
N ALA A 4 -4.89 -12.38 -3.29
CA ALA A 4 -5.69 -12.52 -4.49
C ALA A 4 -7.19 -12.39 -4.19
N LYS A 5 -7.64 -12.98 -3.07
CA LYS A 5 -9.03 -12.86 -2.64
C LYS A 5 -9.40 -11.44 -2.28
N LEU A 6 -8.50 -10.73 -1.62
CA LEU A 6 -8.70 -9.32 -1.28
C LEU A 6 -8.88 -8.47 -2.53
N LEU A 7 -7.99 -8.64 -3.51
CA LEU A 7 -8.07 -7.87 -4.75
C LEU A 7 -9.32 -8.20 -5.57
N ALA A 8 -9.87 -9.40 -5.41
CA ALA A 8 -11.10 -9.80 -6.09
C ALA A 8 -12.36 -9.27 -5.42
N HIS A 9 -12.26 -8.73 -4.21
CA HIS A 9 -13.42 -8.19 -3.49
C HIS A 9 -13.95 -6.95 -4.21
N PRO A 10 -15.28 -6.88 -4.48
CA PRO A 10 -15.83 -5.81 -5.32
C PRO A 10 -15.71 -4.40 -4.73
N GLU A 11 -15.55 -4.28 -3.40
CA GLU A 11 -15.44 -2.99 -2.73
C GLU A 11 -13.99 -2.59 -2.43
N VAL A 12 -13.03 -3.43 -2.76
CA VAL A 12 -11.60 -3.13 -2.60
C VAL A 12 -11.09 -2.46 -3.86
N GLN A 13 -10.35 -1.37 -3.69
CA GLN A 13 -9.76 -0.63 -4.81
C GLN A 13 -8.25 -0.84 -4.81
N GLU A 14 -7.75 -1.31 -5.92
CA GLU A 14 -6.31 -1.34 -6.17
C GLU A 14 -5.95 -0.13 -7.03
N VAL A 15 -5.02 0.69 -6.54
CA VAL A 15 -4.63 1.94 -7.20
C VAL A 15 -3.16 1.88 -7.56
N VAL A 16 -2.82 2.22 -8.80
CA VAL A 16 -1.43 2.35 -9.24
C VAL A 16 -1.28 3.65 -10.03
N GLU A 17 -0.26 4.43 -9.67
CA GLU A 17 0.07 5.69 -10.35
C GLU A 17 1.57 5.69 -10.60
N LEU A 18 1.98 5.60 -11.86
CA LEU A 18 3.39 5.54 -12.22
C LEU A 18 3.91 6.94 -12.56
N ARG A 19 4.96 7.35 -11.88
CA ARG A 19 5.66 8.62 -12.10
C ARG A 19 7.15 8.36 -12.10
N GLY A 20 7.89 8.89 -11.12
CA GLY A 20 9.32 8.68 -10.99
C GLY A 20 9.72 7.30 -10.50
N LYS A 21 11.00 7.13 -10.24
CA LYS A 21 11.59 5.84 -9.84
C LYS A 21 11.54 5.59 -8.33
N PHE A 22 11.06 6.54 -7.57
CA PHE A 22 10.79 6.40 -6.14
C PHE A 22 9.32 6.08 -5.96
N GLY A 23 9.00 5.11 -5.11
CA GLY A 23 7.61 4.68 -4.93
C GLY A 23 7.18 4.71 -3.47
N PHE A 24 5.91 5.07 -3.27
CA PHE A 24 5.22 4.93 -1.98
C PHE A 24 4.15 3.87 -2.11
N MET A 25 4.02 3.02 -1.09
CA MET A 25 3.08 1.91 -1.12
C MET A 25 2.29 1.84 0.19
N ALA A 26 0.98 1.63 0.08
CA ALA A 26 0.11 1.42 1.23
C ALA A 26 -0.86 0.27 0.91
N TYR A 27 -0.44 -0.97 1.17
CA TYR A 27 -1.27 -2.14 0.86
C TYR A 27 -2.27 -2.49 1.96
N HIS A 28 -2.24 -1.79 3.09
CA HIS A 28 -3.25 -1.90 4.16
C HIS A 28 -4.09 -0.63 4.27
N GLY A 29 -4.32 0.07 3.15
CA GLY A 29 -5.02 1.35 3.17
C GLY A 29 -6.52 1.24 3.41
N GLY A 30 -7.16 2.40 3.45
CA GLY A 30 -8.60 2.51 3.67
C GLY A 30 -8.99 2.21 5.11
N GLY A 31 -10.00 1.34 5.29
CA GLY A 31 -10.54 1.04 6.61
C GLY A 31 -9.63 0.22 7.51
N LEU A 32 -8.60 -0.44 6.98
CA LEU A 32 -7.73 -1.29 7.79
C LEU A 32 -6.72 -0.48 8.60
N GLU A 33 -5.90 0.31 7.90
CA GLU A 33 -4.93 1.20 8.54
C GLU A 33 -5.26 2.62 8.09
N HIS A 34 -6.07 3.26 8.88
CA HIS A 34 -6.71 4.53 8.53
C HIS A 34 -5.68 5.60 8.15
N LEU A 35 -5.90 6.27 7.02
CA LEU A 35 -5.09 7.36 6.46
C LEU A 35 -3.73 6.95 5.87
N THR A 36 -3.29 5.69 5.98
CA THR A 36 -2.00 5.30 5.40
C THR A 36 -1.97 5.49 3.89
N ASP A 37 -3.08 5.15 3.23
CA ASP A 37 -3.25 5.35 1.79
C ASP A 37 -3.25 6.83 1.42
N VAL A 38 -3.91 7.67 2.21
CA VAL A 38 -3.95 9.12 1.95
C VAL A 38 -2.55 9.72 2.09
N ILE A 39 -1.84 9.36 3.15
CA ILE A 39 -0.48 9.87 3.40
C ILE A 39 0.46 9.44 2.29
N ALA A 40 0.46 8.15 1.93
CA ALA A 40 1.33 7.62 0.90
C ALA A 40 1.04 8.24 -0.47
N GLN A 41 -0.24 8.37 -0.81
CA GLN A 41 -0.65 8.92 -2.09
C GLN A 41 -0.30 10.40 -2.21
N GLN A 42 -0.51 11.18 -1.14
CA GLN A 42 -0.14 12.59 -1.14
C GLN A 42 1.39 12.78 -1.20
N ALA A 43 2.14 11.96 -0.48
CA ALA A 43 3.59 12.02 -0.52
C ALA A 43 4.10 11.74 -1.94
N ALA A 44 3.51 10.75 -2.61
CA ALA A 44 3.87 10.41 -3.98
C ALA A 44 3.56 11.55 -4.95
N GLU A 45 2.36 12.15 -4.84
CA GLU A 45 1.97 13.26 -5.70
C GLU A 45 2.89 14.47 -5.52
N GLN A 46 3.17 14.85 -4.27
CA GLN A 46 3.98 16.03 -3.97
C GLN A 46 5.44 15.89 -4.36
N SER A 47 5.96 14.67 -4.40
CA SER A 47 7.35 14.40 -4.75
C SER A 47 7.53 13.89 -6.18
N ASP A 48 6.47 13.86 -6.97
CA ASP A 48 6.45 13.29 -8.32
C ASP A 48 6.92 11.84 -8.33
N SER A 49 6.53 11.09 -7.33
CA SER A 49 6.86 9.68 -7.14
C SER A 49 5.69 8.79 -7.52
N SER A 50 5.98 7.51 -7.72
CA SER A 50 4.96 6.51 -8.03
C SER A 50 4.22 6.09 -6.76
N TYR A 51 2.99 5.58 -6.94
CA TYR A 51 2.16 5.13 -5.85
C TYR A 51 1.51 3.79 -6.18
N TYR A 52 1.46 2.90 -5.21
CA TYR A 52 0.64 1.69 -5.24
C TYR A 52 -0.12 1.58 -3.93
N GLY A 53 -1.42 1.34 -3.99
CA GLY A 53 -2.23 1.17 -2.79
C GLY A 53 -3.34 0.17 -2.97
N VAL A 54 -3.74 -0.44 -1.85
CA VAL A 54 -4.92 -1.28 -1.76
C VAL A 54 -5.82 -0.65 -0.71
N HIS A 55 -6.99 -0.18 -1.15
CA HIS A 55 -7.90 0.56 -0.30
C HIS A 55 -9.10 -0.31 0.04
N GLN A 56 -9.20 -0.70 1.31
CA GLN A 56 -10.32 -1.50 1.79
C GLN A 56 -11.47 -0.61 2.24
N PRO A 57 -12.74 -1.05 2.07
CA PRO A 57 -13.86 -0.32 2.63
C PRO A 57 -13.84 -0.41 4.15
N GLN A 58 -14.51 0.56 4.79
CA GLN A 58 -14.62 0.57 6.23
C GLN A 58 -15.37 -0.71 6.68
N GLY A 59 -14.79 -1.40 7.65
CA GLY A 59 -15.36 -2.62 8.22
C GLY A 59 -14.81 -3.92 7.65
N LEU A 60 -14.16 -3.92 6.49
CA LEU A 60 -13.61 -5.15 5.92
C LEU A 60 -12.40 -5.66 6.71
N LYS A 61 -11.39 -4.86 6.89
CA LYS A 61 -10.24 -5.08 7.77
C LYS A 61 -9.50 -6.41 7.57
N TRP A 62 -9.28 -6.81 6.33
CA TRP A 62 -8.49 -8.00 6.03
C TRP A 62 -7.00 -7.65 6.09
N HIS A 63 -6.32 -8.23 7.08
CA HIS A 63 -4.89 -8.00 7.26
C HIS A 63 -4.08 -9.05 6.52
N VAL A 64 -3.68 -8.74 5.29
CA VAL A 64 -2.84 -9.62 4.48
C VAL A 64 -1.40 -9.48 4.94
N PRO A 65 -0.74 -10.58 5.35
CA PRO A 65 0.67 -10.50 5.73
C PRO A 65 1.53 -10.00 4.57
N SER A 66 2.56 -9.24 4.87
CA SER A 66 3.42 -8.64 3.84
C SER A 66 4.05 -9.66 2.90
N HIS A 67 4.37 -10.85 3.41
CA HIS A 67 4.97 -11.90 2.57
C HIS A 67 3.99 -12.48 1.53
N GLU A 68 2.68 -12.25 1.68
CA GLU A 68 1.68 -12.67 0.70
C GLU A 68 1.39 -11.59 -0.35
N VAL A 69 1.83 -10.36 -0.14
CA VAL A 69 1.68 -9.28 -1.10
C VAL A 69 2.72 -9.48 -2.19
N SER A 70 2.28 -10.01 -3.32
CA SER A 70 3.20 -10.48 -4.36
C SER A 70 2.74 -10.02 -5.75
N PRO A 71 3.66 -9.60 -6.62
CA PRO A 71 3.33 -9.25 -8.00
C PRO A 71 2.80 -10.43 -8.81
N LYS A 72 2.93 -11.67 -8.33
CA LYS A 72 2.33 -12.84 -8.96
C LYS A 72 0.81 -12.72 -9.06
N PHE A 73 0.17 -12.02 -8.13
CA PHE A 73 -1.28 -11.94 -8.01
C PHE A 73 -1.85 -10.62 -8.51
N SER A 74 -1.00 -9.71 -8.99
CA SER A 74 -1.45 -8.39 -9.42
C SER A 74 -0.53 -7.83 -10.50
N ASN A 75 -1.11 -7.58 -11.68
CA ASN A 75 -0.37 -6.92 -12.76
C ASN A 75 -0.07 -5.46 -12.42
N SER A 76 -0.93 -4.80 -11.66
CA SER A 76 -0.71 -3.43 -11.23
C SER A 76 0.47 -3.34 -10.27
N LEU A 77 0.54 -4.26 -9.31
CA LEU A 77 1.68 -4.32 -8.39
C LEU A 77 2.96 -4.65 -9.13
N LYS A 78 2.89 -5.59 -10.08
CA LYS A 78 4.05 -5.94 -10.90
C LYS A 78 4.58 -4.74 -11.67
N SER A 79 3.69 -3.98 -12.30
CA SER A 79 4.09 -2.77 -13.03
C SER A 79 4.74 -1.74 -12.12
N PHE A 80 4.19 -1.56 -10.92
CA PHE A 80 4.75 -0.64 -9.94
C PHE A 80 6.16 -1.06 -9.52
N ILE A 81 6.33 -2.32 -9.13
CA ILE A 81 7.62 -2.83 -8.64
C ILE A 81 8.69 -2.78 -9.74
N GLU A 82 8.32 -3.09 -10.98
CA GLU A 82 9.26 -3.04 -12.11
C GLU A 82 9.63 -1.61 -12.50
N HIS A 83 8.76 -0.65 -12.20
CA HIS A 83 8.98 0.75 -12.56
C HIS A 83 9.89 1.48 -11.59
N VAL A 84 9.82 1.17 -10.29
CA VAL A 84 10.53 1.93 -9.25
C VAL A 84 11.82 1.25 -8.82
N ASP A 85 12.76 2.05 -8.32
CA ASP A 85 14.04 1.55 -7.78
C ASP A 85 13.99 1.46 -6.27
N VAL A 86 13.21 2.32 -5.60
CA VAL A 86 13.10 2.37 -4.14
C VAL A 86 11.63 2.45 -3.77
N VAL A 87 11.21 1.66 -2.80
CA VAL A 87 9.83 1.68 -2.28
C VAL A 87 9.85 2.01 -0.79
N ILE A 88 9.00 2.97 -0.41
CA ILE A 88 8.67 3.22 0.99
C ILE A 88 7.26 2.72 1.24
N THR A 89 7.12 1.76 2.15
CA THR A 89 5.82 1.24 2.54
C THR A 89 5.33 1.95 3.80
N VAL A 90 4.10 2.43 3.76
CA VAL A 90 3.49 3.20 4.86
C VAL A 90 2.50 2.29 5.59
N HIS A 91 2.70 2.14 6.90
CA HIS A 91 1.84 1.33 7.77
C HIS A 91 1.33 2.16 8.94
N GLY A 92 0.10 1.83 9.38
CA GLY A 92 -0.41 2.31 10.65
C GLY A 92 0.09 1.42 11.79
N PHE A 93 0.23 2.00 12.98
CA PHE A 93 0.70 1.28 14.14
C PHE A 93 -0.32 1.44 15.28
N GLY A 94 -1.14 0.41 15.48
CA GLY A 94 -2.31 0.45 16.36
C GLY A 94 -2.09 -0.05 17.78
N ARG A 95 -0.86 -0.03 18.31
CA ARG A 95 -0.61 -0.41 19.69
C ARG A 95 -0.98 0.71 20.64
N ASP A 96 -1.35 0.34 21.87
CA ASP A 96 -1.63 1.31 22.94
C ASP A 96 -0.45 2.29 23.09
N GLY A 97 -0.78 3.57 23.13
CA GLY A 97 0.24 4.62 23.22
C GLY A 97 0.86 5.03 21.89
N PHE A 98 0.48 4.36 20.78
CA PHE A 98 1.07 4.62 19.46
C PHE A 98 0.01 4.84 18.38
N PHE A 99 -1.21 5.18 18.75
CA PHE A 99 -2.30 5.34 17.77
C PHE A 99 -2.08 6.46 16.77
N THR A 100 -1.25 7.44 17.14
CA THR A 100 -0.89 8.54 16.25
C THR A 100 0.42 8.32 15.52
N SER A 101 1.08 7.20 15.78
CA SER A 101 2.38 6.90 15.19
C SER A 101 2.25 6.27 13.82
N LEU A 102 3.25 6.48 13.00
CA LEU A 102 3.34 5.93 11.66
C LEU A 102 4.67 5.18 11.53
N LEU A 103 4.61 3.96 11.04
CA LEU A 103 5.80 3.18 10.78
C LEU A 103 6.11 3.20 9.29
N LEU A 104 7.35 3.52 8.97
CA LEU A 104 7.86 3.44 7.61
C LEU A 104 8.81 2.26 7.53
N GLY A 105 8.52 1.36 6.60
CA GLY A 105 9.36 0.21 6.37
C GLY A 105 9.73 0.10 4.90
N GLY A 106 10.76 -0.65 4.63
CA GLY A 106 11.13 -0.89 3.25
C GLY A 106 12.54 -1.39 3.11
N ARG A 107 12.85 -1.74 1.90
CA ARG A 107 14.20 -2.12 1.51
C ARG A 107 14.67 -1.25 0.37
N ASN A 108 15.86 -0.73 0.52
CA ASN A 108 16.55 -0.06 -0.56
C ASN A 108 17.43 -1.09 -1.26
N ARG A 109 17.18 -1.24 -2.54
CA ARG A 109 17.93 -2.22 -3.33
C ARG A 109 18.65 -1.55 -4.47
#